data_943e2d71f84d976ef28e3c609bceafd1
#
_entry.id   943e2d71f84d976ef28e3c609bceafd1
#
_cell.length_a   1.000
_cell.length_b   1.000
_cell.length_c   1.000
_cell.angle_alpha   90.00
_cell.angle_beta   90.00
_cell.angle_gamma   90.00
#
_symmetry.space_group_name_H-M   'P 1'
#
loop_
_entity.id
_entity.type
_entity.pdbx_description
1 polymer ?
#
loop_
_entity_poly.entity_id
_entity_poly.type
_entity_poly.pdbx_seq_one_letter_code
_entity_poly.pdbx_strand_id
1 'polypeptide(L)'
;VFRTNVHQALRTGEPGFSFNFFEKENETLRNACTEVTSEDDSDVCNLGSLNFARIDDLNQLQEVVELATKFLLCGTLRAALPYEKVYEVRNSNRRLGLGLMGLHEWLIQRGHKYETTPELHRWFKVYEAESDKIARSFANTLNVSVPVAVRAIAPTGTIGILGGTSTGVEPIFAVAYKRRYLKNKRWHYQYVVD
;
A
#
# COMPACT_ATOMS: atom_id res chain seq x y z
N VAL A 1 -9.20 -1.55 31.23
CA VAL A 1 -9.47 -1.42 29.78
C VAL A 1 -8.30 -1.96 28.96
N PHE A 2 -7.07 -1.39 29.03
CA PHE A 2 -5.94 -1.78 28.18
C PHE A 2 -5.60 -3.28 28.28
N ARG A 3 -5.41 -3.81 29.50
CA ARG A 3 -5.11 -5.25 29.70
C ARG A 3 -6.19 -6.16 29.11
N THR A 4 -7.46 -5.80 29.26
CA THR A 4 -8.59 -6.56 28.72
C THR A 4 -8.53 -6.58 27.20
N ASN A 5 -8.27 -5.43 26.57
CA ASN A 5 -8.14 -5.32 25.13
C ASN A 5 -6.94 -6.12 24.60
N VAL A 6 -5.79 -6.07 25.29
CA VAL A 6 -4.62 -6.89 24.92
C VAL A 6 -4.93 -8.39 24.99
N HIS A 7 -5.55 -8.85 26.07
CA HIS A 7 -5.95 -10.26 26.18
C HIS A 7 -6.93 -10.69 25.10
N GLN A 8 -7.88 -9.82 24.75
CA GLN A 8 -8.82 -10.10 23.67
C GLN A 8 -8.10 -10.15 22.31
N ALA A 9 -7.25 -9.17 22.02
CA ALA A 9 -6.48 -9.10 20.78
C ALA A 9 -5.59 -10.35 20.58
N LEU A 10 -4.92 -10.81 21.63
CA LEU A 10 -4.12 -12.05 21.59
C LEU A 10 -4.98 -13.31 21.31
N ARG A 11 -6.24 -13.28 21.69
CA ARG A 11 -7.14 -14.44 21.55
C ARG A 11 -7.91 -14.44 20.23
N THR A 12 -8.26 -13.28 19.71
CA THR A 12 -9.18 -13.13 18.58
C THR A 12 -8.59 -12.37 17.39
N GLY A 13 -7.45 -11.70 17.55
CA GLY A 13 -6.90 -10.75 16.58
C GLY A 13 -7.49 -9.33 16.67
N GLU A 14 -8.46 -9.10 17.57
CA GLU A 14 -9.14 -7.82 17.75
C GLU A 14 -9.25 -7.43 19.24
N PRO A 15 -9.23 -6.13 19.59
CA PRO A 15 -9.10 -4.96 18.72
C PRO A 15 -7.66 -4.70 18.28
N GLY A 16 -7.49 -3.96 17.16
CA GLY A 16 -6.21 -3.36 16.79
C GLY A 16 -5.90 -2.15 17.68
N PHE A 17 -4.65 -1.69 17.64
CA PHE A 17 -4.19 -0.52 18.38
C PHE A 17 -3.56 0.49 17.42
N SER A 18 -3.87 1.76 17.65
CA SER A 18 -3.22 2.89 17.00
C SER A 18 -2.49 3.72 18.05
N PHE A 19 -1.25 4.09 17.79
CA PHE A 19 -0.41 4.85 18.71
C PHE A 19 -0.03 6.19 18.08
N ASN A 20 -0.28 7.28 18.80
CA ASN A 20 0.15 8.62 18.44
C ASN A 20 1.17 9.07 19.49
N PHE A 21 2.40 9.34 19.07
CA PHE A 21 3.51 9.61 19.97
C PHE A 21 3.92 11.08 20.02
N PHE A 22 3.44 11.91 19.10
CA PHE A 22 3.83 13.30 18.97
C PHE A 22 2.67 14.24 19.29
N GLU A 23 2.92 15.26 20.12
CA GLU A 23 1.90 16.24 20.52
C GLU A 23 1.31 17.05 19.35
N LYS A 24 2.06 17.16 18.25
CA LYS A 24 1.66 17.91 17.05
C LYS A 24 1.32 17.02 15.86
N GLU A 25 1.06 15.76 16.10
CA GLU A 25 0.64 14.84 15.05
C GLU A 25 -0.83 15.10 14.70
N ASN A 26 -1.10 15.61 13.51
CA ASN A 26 -2.46 15.88 13.03
C ASN A 26 -3.10 14.65 12.38
N GLU A 27 -2.31 13.87 11.64
CA GLU A 27 -2.80 12.66 10.96
C GLU A 27 -2.96 11.48 11.93
N THR A 28 -3.99 11.54 12.78
CA THR A 28 -4.23 10.56 13.85
C THR A 28 -5.24 9.48 13.47
N LEU A 29 -6.02 9.69 12.42
CA LEU A 29 -6.97 8.71 11.90
C LEU A 29 -6.27 7.74 10.94
N ARG A 30 -6.63 6.45 11.01
CA ARG A 30 -6.00 5.39 10.22
C ARG A 30 -7.05 4.44 9.65
N ASN A 31 -6.76 3.87 8.49
CA ASN A 31 -7.52 2.74 7.98
C ASN A 31 -7.18 1.45 8.76
N ALA A 32 -7.92 0.37 8.49
CA ALA A 32 -7.79 -0.89 9.23
C ALA A 32 -6.38 -1.51 9.13
N CYS A 33 -5.70 -1.36 7.98
CA CYS A 33 -4.34 -1.88 7.77
C CYS A 33 -3.24 -0.91 8.19
N THR A 34 -3.60 0.32 8.62
CA THR A 34 -2.73 1.38 9.15
C THR A 34 -1.72 1.99 8.17
N GLU A 35 -1.80 1.67 6.88
CA GLU A 35 -0.91 2.25 5.86
C GLU A 35 -1.35 3.65 5.40
N VAL A 36 -2.58 4.05 5.69
CA VAL A 36 -3.12 5.38 5.39
C VAL A 36 -3.39 6.13 6.67
N THR A 37 -2.86 7.34 6.77
CA THR A 37 -3.15 8.27 7.87
C THR A 37 -3.87 9.51 7.33
N SER A 38 -4.72 10.14 8.14
CA SER A 38 -5.39 11.39 7.81
C SER A 38 -5.70 12.20 9.07
N GLU A 39 -5.78 13.52 8.93
CA GLU A 39 -6.34 14.41 9.95
C GLU A 39 -7.86 14.56 9.82
N ASP A 40 -8.39 14.29 8.63
CA ASP A 40 -9.81 14.39 8.32
C ASP A 40 -10.53 13.06 8.46
N ASP A 41 -11.66 13.05 9.15
CA ASP A 41 -12.62 11.95 9.02
C ASP A 41 -13.24 11.97 7.61
N SER A 42 -13.73 10.84 7.15
CA SER A 42 -14.33 10.70 5.81
C SER A 42 -13.32 10.88 4.66
N ASP A 43 -12.01 10.83 4.92
CA ASP A 43 -11.01 10.81 3.87
C ASP A 43 -11.02 9.46 3.12
N VAL A 44 -10.63 9.50 1.86
CA VAL A 44 -10.55 8.32 1.00
C VAL A 44 -9.20 8.25 0.31
N CYS A 45 -8.68 7.05 0.16
CA CYS A 45 -7.42 6.79 -0.52
C CYS A 45 -7.59 5.63 -1.50
N ASN A 46 -7.43 5.91 -2.79
CA ASN A 46 -7.37 4.85 -3.80
C ASN A 46 -5.99 4.20 -3.74
N LEU A 47 -6.00 2.88 -3.53
CA LEU A 47 -4.78 2.08 -3.47
C LEU A 47 -4.49 1.43 -4.82
N GLY A 48 -3.21 1.39 -5.17
CA GLY A 48 -2.68 0.63 -6.29
C GLY A 48 -1.24 0.25 -5.99
N SER A 49 -0.79 -0.92 -6.44
CA SER A 49 0.55 -1.40 -6.12
C SER A 49 1.28 -1.83 -7.38
N LEU A 50 2.49 -1.33 -7.55
CA LEU A 50 3.40 -1.72 -8.62
C LEU A 50 4.04 -3.07 -8.28
N ASN A 51 4.06 -3.99 -9.23
CA ASN A 51 4.83 -5.23 -9.07
C ASN A 51 6.29 -4.97 -9.40
N PHE A 52 7.10 -4.72 -8.38
CA PHE A 52 8.52 -4.37 -8.53
C PHE A 52 9.32 -5.48 -9.23
N ALA A 53 8.98 -6.75 -8.98
CA ALA A 53 9.64 -7.90 -9.60
C ALA A 53 9.43 -8.00 -11.12
N ARG A 54 8.49 -7.23 -11.68
CA ARG A 54 8.20 -7.19 -13.12
C ARG A 54 8.68 -5.91 -13.81
N ILE A 55 9.51 -5.13 -13.14
CA ILE A 55 10.11 -3.90 -13.68
C ILE A 55 11.60 -4.14 -13.87
N ASP A 56 12.07 -4.03 -15.10
CA ASP A 56 13.41 -4.43 -15.48
C ASP A 56 14.46 -3.36 -15.15
N ASP A 57 14.13 -2.09 -15.41
CA ASP A 57 15.04 -0.97 -15.24
C ASP A 57 14.38 0.32 -14.75
N LEU A 58 15.18 1.36 -14.51
CA LEU A 58 14.71 2.64 -14.00
C LEU A 58 13.87 3.43 -15.00
N ASN A 59 14.06 3.25 -16.31
CA ASN A 59 13.24 3.94 -17.32
C ASN A 59 11.84 3.36 -17.30
N GLN A 60 11.74 2.04 -17.31
CA GLN A 60 10.44 1.37 -17.18
C GLN A 60 9.77 1.71 -15.84
N LEU A 61 10.54 1.81 -14.74
CA LEU A 61 9.99 2.26 -13.45
C LEU A 61 9.35 3.64 -13.56
N GLN A 62 10.02 4.60 -14.20
CA GLN A 62 9.48 5.95 -14.41
C GLN A 62 8.17 5.93 -15.21
N GLU A 63 8.13 5.19 -16.31
CA GLU A 63 6.93 5.06 -17.13
C GLU A 63 5.75 4.44 -16.36
N VAL A 64 6.00 3.38 -15.63
CA VAL A 64 4.97 2.68 -14.85
C VAL A 64 4.49 3.54 -13.68
N VAL A 65 5.38 4.26 -13.00
CA VAL A 65 5.03 5.21 -11.93
C VAL A 65 4.17 6.34 -12.47
N GLU A 66 4.53 6.89 -13.63
CA GLU A 66 3.76 7.94 -14.29
C GLU A 66 2.33 7.46 -14.58
N LEU A 67 2.22 6.32 -15.27
CA LEU A 67 0.93 5.74 -15.64
C LEU A 67 0.06 5.43 -14.43
N ALA A 68 0.64 4.78 -13.42
CA ALA A 68 -0.08 4.38 -12.22
C ALA A 68 -0.54 5.59 -11.39
N THR A 69 0.29 6.62 -11.25
CA THR A 69 -0.07 7.85 -10.53
C THR A 69 -1.24 8.56 -11.23
N LYS A 70 -1.18 8.70 -12.55
CA LYS A 70 -2.29 9.27 -13.34
C LYS A 70 -3.56 8.43 -13.22
N PHE A 71 -3.44 7.11 -13.30
CA PHE A 71 -4.56 6.19 -13.17
C PHE A 71 -5.26 6.32 -11.80
N LEU A 72 -4.49 6.34 -10.71
CA LEU A 72 -5.04 6.53 -9.36
C LEU A 72 -5.75 7.88 -9.20
N LEU A 73 -5.17 8.95 -9.73
CA LEU A 73 -5.82 10.26 -9.67
C LEU A 73 -7.12 10.27 -10.48
N CYS A 74 -7.15 9.71 -11.67
CA CYS A 74 -8.38 9.56 -12.46
C CYS A 74 -9.41 8.70 -11.71
N GLY A 75 -9.00 7.60 -11.08
CA GLY A 75 -9.87 6.75 -10.27
C GLY A 75 -10.49 7.52 -9.09
N THR A 76 -9.68 8.31 -8.39
CA THR A 76 -10.15 9.17 -7.30
C THR A 76 -11.19 10.18 -7.79
N LEU A 77 -10.98 10.80 -8.94
CA LEU A 77 -11.92 11.78 -9.51
C LEU A 77 -13.25 11.17 -9.93
N ARG A 78 -13.24 9.92 -10.39
CA ARG A 78 -14.42 9.22 -10.91
C ARG A 78 -15.14 8.33 -9.89
N ALA A 79 -14.59 8.18 -8.70
CA ALA A 79 -15.19 7.34 -7.67
C ALA A 79 -16.57 7.88 -7.23
N ALA A 80 -17.56 7.00 -7.23
CA ALA A 80 -18.83 7.26 -6.56
C ALA A 80 -18.65 7.07 -5.05
N LEU A 81 -19.02 8.07 -4.27
CA LEU A 81 -18.80 8.11 -2.83
C LEU A 81 -20.13 8.10 -2.07
N PRO A 82 -20.16 7.60 -0.82
CA PRO A 82 -21.42 7.29 -0.15
C PRO A 82 -22.22 8.50 0.34
N TYR A 83 -21.57 9.64 0.64
CA TYR A 83 -22.23 10.86 1.15
C TYR A 83 -21.37 12.11 0.94
N GLU A 84 -21.98 13.29 1.07
CA GLU A 84 -21.42 14.60 0.67
C GLU A 84 -20.07 14.91 1.31
N LYS A 85 -19.92 14.72 2.62
CA LYS A 85 -18.65 15.02 3.31
C LYS A 85 -17.47 14.27 2.72
N VAL A 86 -17.66 13.03 2.25
CA VAL A 86 -16.57 12.27 1.61
C VAL A 86 -16.14 12.91 0.28
N TYR A 87 -17.10 13.50 -0.47
CA TYR A 87 -16.76 14.26 -1.67
C TYR A 87 -15.97 15.52 -1.35
N GLU A 88 -16.38 16.27 -0.30
CA GLU A 88 -15.71 17.49 0.14
C GLU A 88 -14.26 17.19 0.55
N VAL A 89 -14.05 16.23 1.44
CA VAL A 89 -12.71 15.84 1.90
C VAL A 89 -11.86 15.28 0.75
N ARG A 90 -12.43 14.40 -0.09
CA ARG A 90 -11.75 13.90 -1.29
C ARG A 90 -11.34 15.05 -2.20
N ASN A 91 -12.20 16.05 -2.42
CA ASN A 91 -11.90 17.18 -3.29
C ASN A 91 -10.80 18.09 -2.74
N SER A 92 -10.66 18.17 -1.43
CA SER A 92 -9.56 18.86 -0.76
C SER A 92 -8.26 18.04 -0.84
N ASN A 93 -8.30 16.81 -0.36
CA ASN A 93 -7.11 15.99 -0.07
C ASN A 93 -6.61 15.20 -1.28
N ARG A 94 -7.50 14.67 -2.11
CA ARG A 94 -7.19 13.81 -3.28
C ARG A 94 -6.12 12.77 -3.00
N ARG A 95 -6.12 12.23 -1.80
CA ARG A 95 -5.13 11.29 -1.31
C ARG A 95 -5.02 10.07 -2.23
N LEU A 96 -3.79 9.73 -2.60
CA LEU A 96 -3.46 8.55 -3.41
C LEU A 96 -2.60 7.61 -2.58
N GLY A 97 -2.72 6.33 -2.84
CA GLY A 97 -1.94 5.30 -2.20
C GLY A 97 -1.22 4.42 -3.22
N LEU A 98 -0.29 5.01 -3.98
CA LEU A 98 0.57 4.22 -4.84
C LEU A 98 1.54 3.43 -3.96
N GLY A 99 1.45 2.11 -4.01
CA GLY A 99 2.26 1.18 -3.24
C GLY A 99 3.13 0.29 -4.12
N LEU A 100 3.80 -0.65 -3.44
CA LEU A 100 4.70 -1.61 -4.04
C LEU A 100 4.32 -3.02 -3.60
N MET A 101 4.53 -4.01 -4.46
CA MET A 101 4.51 -5.44 -4.14
C MET A 101 5.64 -6.13 -4.89
N GLY A 102 6.01 -7.34 -4.50
CA GLY A 102 7.07 -8.09 -5.15
C GLY A 102 8.49 -7.62 -4.80
N LEU A 103 8.67 -6.88 -3.69
CA LEU A 103 10.00 -6.37 -3.33
C LEU A 103 11.00 -7.48 -3.01
N HIS A 104 10.60 -8.50 -2.26
CA HIS A 104 11.52 -9.59 -1.92
C HIS A 104 11.88 -10.41 -3.17
N GLU A 105 10.92 -10.67 -4.05
CA GLU A 105 11.18 -11.32 -5.34
C GLU A 105 12.16 -10.49 -6.19
N TRP A 106 11.98 -9.17 -6.25
CA TRP A 106 12.90 -8.25 -6.93
C TRP A 106 14.35 -8.35 -6.40
N LEU A 107 14.52 -8.45 -5.07
CA LEU A 107 15.81 -8.65 -4.43
C LEU A 107 16.42 -10.01 -4.78
N ILE A 108 15.62 -11.08 -4.70
CA ILE A 108 16.08 -12.44 -5.03
C ILE A 108 16.55 -12.52 -6.49
N GLN A 109 15.81 -11.96 -7.42
CA GLN A 109 16.17 -11.92 -8.84
C GLN A 109 17.54 -11.24 -9.09
N ARG A 110 17.95 -10.35 -8.18
CA ARG A 110 19.24 -9.63 -8.21
C ARG A 110 20.32 -10.28 -7.32
N GLY A 111 20.04 -11.45 -6.76
CA GLY A 111 20.98 -12.18 -5.90
C GLY A 111 21.17 -11.58 -4.51
N HIS A 112 20.24 -10.75 -4.05
CA HIS A 112 20.28 -10.11 -2.73
C HIS A 112 19.41 -10.85 -1.71
N LYS A 113 19.84 -10.79 -0.46
CA LYS A 113 18.98 -11.11 0.69
C LYS A 113 17.97 -9.99 0.88
N TYR A 114 17.01 -10.20 1.80
CA TYR A 114 16.08 -9.15 2.19
C TYR A 114 16.80 -8.09 3.03
N GLU A 115 17.42 -7.15 2.35
CA GLU A 115 18.21 -6.07 2.93
C GLU A 115 18.21 -4.84 2.01
N THR A 116 18.50 -3.68 2.57
CA THR A 116 18.64 -2.46 1.79
C THR A 116 19.96 -2.48 1.01
N THR A 117 19.89 -2.24 -0.29
CA THR A 117 21.05 -2.13 -1.17
C THR A 117 21.14 -0.71 -1.76
N PRO A 118 22.32 -0.26 -2.22
CA PRO A 118 22.46 1.01 -2.93
C PRO A 118 21.58 1.09 -4.19
N GLU A 119 21.37 -0.03 -4.86
CA GLU A 119 20.47 -0.12 -6.01
C GLU A 119 19.03 0.10 -5.60
N LEU A 120 18.55 -0.63 -4.58
CA LEU A 120 17.18 -0.47 -4.06
C LEU A 120 16.91 0.97 -3.60
N HIS A 121 17.88 1.57 -2.90
CA HIS A 121 17.76 2.96 -2.47
C HIS A 121 17.58 3.93 -3.66
N ARG A 122 18.32 3.71 -4.75
CA ARG A 122 18.19 4.50 -5.99
C ARG A 122 16.81 4.30 -6.63
N TRP A 123 16.29 3.09 -6.66
CA TRP A 123 14.96 2.79 -7.18
C TRP A 123 13.87 3.48 -6.36
N PHE A 124 13.97 3.44 -5.04
CA PHE A 124 13.02 4.14 -4.16
C PHE A 124 13.06 5.66 -4.36
N LYS A 125 14.24 6.22 -4.56
CA LYS A 125 14.39 7.65 -4.87
C LYS A 125 13.70 8.05 -6.19
N VAL A 126 13.83 7.24 -7.21
CA VAL A 126 13.14 7.46 -8.49
C VAL A 126 11.62 7.33 -8.31
N TYR A 127 11.17 6.27 -7.66
CA TYR A 127 9.75 6.06 -7.35
C TYR A 127 9.14 7.23 -6.57
N GLU A 128 9.83 7.72 -5.54
CA GLU A 128 9.40 8.87 -4.75
C GLU A 128 9.32 10.14 -5.61
N ALA A 129 10.41 10.51 -6.26
CA ALA A 129 10.51 11.75 -7.02
C ALA A 129 9.52 11.80 -8.19
N GLU A 130 9.41 10.72 -8.96
CA GLU A 130 8.51 10.68 -10.12
C GLU A 130 7.04 10.67 -9.68
N SER A 131 6.66 9.91 -8.65
CA SER A 131 5.27 9.90 -8.20
C SER A 131 4.80 11.28 -7.70
N ASP A 132 5.64 12.02 -6.96
CA ASP A 132 5.33 13.37 -6.49
C ASP A 132 5.26 14.39 -7.64
N LYS A 133 6.22 14.33 -8.56
CA LYS A 133 6.26 15.19 -9.74
C LYS A 133 5.00 15.01 -10.61
N ILE A 134 4.64 13.75 -10.90
CA ILE A 134 3.50 13.42 -11.75
C ILE A 134 2.17 13.77 -11.06
N ALA A 135 2.02 13.45 -9.77
CA ALA A 135 0.82 13.82 -9.02
C ALA A 135 0.56 15.33 -9.09
N ARG A 136 1.60 16.15 -8.87
CA ARG A 136 1.51 17.61 -8.93
C ARG A 136 1.22 18.11 -10.34
N SER A 137 2.00 17.70 -11.33
CA SER A 137 1.86 18.17 -12.70
C SER A 137 0.52 17.79 -13.32
N PHE A 138 0.07 16.56 -13.09
CA PHE A 138 -1.19 16.06 -13.63
C PHE A 138 -2.40 16.69 -12.93
N ALA A 139 -2.37 16.90 -11.59
CA ALA A 139 -3.40 17.64 -10.88
C ALA A 139 -3.54 19.07 -11.44
N ASN A 140 -2.43 19.76 -11.69
CA ASN A 140 -2.43 21.09 -12.30
C ASN A 140 -3.02 21.08 -13.73
N THR A 141 -2.67 20.07 -14.56
CA THR A 141 -3.26 19.92 -15.90
C THR A 141 -4.77 19.74 -15.85
N LEU A 142 -5.28 19.04 -14.84
CA LEU A 142 -6.71 18.81 -14.65
C LEU A 142 -7.41 19.97 -13.89
N ASN A 143 -6.67 20.98 -13.48
CA ASN A 143 -7.14 22.10 -12.64
C ASN A 143 -7.86 21.63 -11.37
N VAL A 144 -7.21 20.73 -10.64
CA VAL A 144 -7.70 20.18 -9.36
C VAL A 144 -6.66 20.34 -8.26
N SER A 145 -7.07 20.16 -6.98
CA SER A 145 -6.12 20.21 -5.86
C SER A 145 -5.03 19.14 -6.01
N VAL A 146 -3.82 19.49 -5.63
CA VAL A 146 -2.69 18.54 -5.59
C VAL A 146 -2.93 17.53 -4.47
N PRO A 147 -2.70 16.23 -4.72
CA PRO A 147 -2.81 15.21 -3.67
C PRO A 147 -1.95 15.54 -2.43
N VAL A 148 -2.55 15.47 -1.24
CA VAL A 148 -1.84 15.70 0.03
C VAL A 148 -0.85 14.58 0.36
N ALA A 149 -1.13 13.36 -0.14
CA ALA A 149 -0.24 12.22 -0.09
C ALA A 149 -0.38 11.41 -1.38
N VAL A 150 0.71 10.80 -1.83
CA VAL A 150 0.76 10.08 -3.10
C VAL A 150 0.99 8.58 -2.90
N ARG A 151 1.67 8.19 -1.83
CA ARG A 151 2.16 6.83 -1.60
C ARG A 151 1.57 6.21 -0.33
N ALA A 152 1.24 4.92 -0.41
CA ALA A 152 0.93 4.07 0.73
C ALA A 152 1.27 2.62 0.39
N ILE A 153 1.93 1.93 1.31
CA ILE A 153 2.30 0.53 1.12
C ILE A 153 1.19 -0.36 1.69
N ALA A 154 0.29 -0.78 0.82
CA ALA A 154 -0.78 -1.71 1.20
C ALA A 154 -0.24 -3.15 1.37
N PRO A 155 -0.89 -4.01 2.18
CA PRO A 155 -0.46 -5.39 2.41
C PRO A 155 -0.45 -6.28 1.15
N THR A 156 -1.29 -6.00 0.18
CA THR A 156 -1.42 -6.68 -1.12
C THR A 156 -1.60 -8.21 -1.07
N GLY A 157 -2.18 -8.74 0.02
CA GLY A 157 -2.30 -10.18 0.24
C GLY A 157 -3.01 -10.94 -0.89
N THR A 158 -4.13 -10.41 -1.40
CA THR A 158 -4.88 -11.03 -2.49
C THR A 158 -4.30 -10.71 -3.86
N ILE A 159 -3.98 -9.43 -4.11
CA ILE A 159 -3.46 -9.02 -5.42
C ILE A 159 -2.02 -9.50 -5.67
N GLY A 160 -1.22 -9.70 -4.63
CA GLY A 160 0.09 -10.34 -4.74
C GLY A 160 -0.03 -11.78 -5.24
N ILE A 161 -0.97 -12.57 -4.68
CA ILE A 161 -1.26 -13.93 -5.16
C ILE A 161 -1.75 -13.91 -6.62
N LEU A 162 -2.66 -13.00 -6.95
CA LEU A 162 -3.17 -12.85 -8.31
C LEU A 162 -2.05 -12.44 -9.30
N GLY A 163 -1.16 -11.57 -8.87
CA GLY A 163 0.00 -11.11 -9.64
C GLY A 163 1.16 -12.10 -9.69
N GLY A 164 1.08 -13.22 -8.94
CA GLY A 164 2.13 -14.23 -8.86
C GLY A 164 3.44 -13.66 -8.34
N THR A 165 3.38 -12.90 -7.24
CA THR A 165 4.55 -12.21 -6.65
C THR A 165 4.43 -12.14 -5.12
N SER A 166 5.53 -11.82 -4.44
CA SER A 166 5.53 -11.59 -2.99
C SER A 166 4.69 -10.38 -2.61
N THR A 167 4.07 -10.44 -1.42
CA THR A 167 3.11 -9.43 -0.95
C THR A 167 3.82 -8.19 -0.43
N GLY A 168 3.39 -7.02 -0.87
CA GLY A 168 3.88 -5.73 -0.41
C GLY A 168 5.39 -5.62 -0.45
N VAL A 169 5.92 -5.05 0.62
CA VAL A 169 7.36 -4.97 0.90
C VAL A 169 7.79 -5.98 1.96
N GLU A 170 7.00 -7.02 2.18
CA GLU A 170 7.26 -8.05 3.18
C GLU A 170 8.24 -9.11 2.66
N PRO A 171 9.12 -9.65 3.53
CA PRO A 171 9.90 -10.81 3.17
C PRO A 171 9.02 -12.06 3.07
N ILE A 172 9.29 -12.94 2.12
CA ILE A 172 8.68 -14.27 2.13
C ILE A 172 9.15 -15.01 3.39
N PHE A 173 8.23 -15.67 4.08
CA PHE A 173 8.58 -16.36 5.33
C PHE A 173 9.11 -17.79 5.11
N ALA A 174 8.79 -18.40 3.98
CA ALA A 174 9.31 -19.70 3.59
C ALA A 174 9.16 -19.92 2.08
N VAL A 175 10.17 -20.55 1.46
CA VAL A 175 10.16 -20.90 0.02
C VAL A 175 9.07 -21.94 -0.28
N ALA A 176 8.84 -22.86 0.63
CA ALA A 176 7.78 -23.86 0.54
C ALA A 176 7.21 -24.17 1.93
N TYR A 177 5.91 -24.34 2.02
CA TYR A 177 5.25 -24.62 3.29
C TYR A 177 3.97 -25.43 3.13
N LYS A 178 3.53 -26.04 4.21
CA LYS A 178 2.25 -26.73 4.30
C LYS A 178 1.20 -25.80 4.89
N ARG A 179 0.35 -25.26 4.05
CA ARG A 179 -0.77 -24.39 4.46
C ARG A 179 -1.92 -25.24 5.00
N ARG A 180 -2.45 -24.82 6.15
CA ARG A 180 -3.68 -25.35 6.72
C ARG A 180 -4.79 -24.32 6.58
N TYR A 181 -5.94 -24.71 6.08
CA TYR A 181 -7.10 -23.82 5.98
C TYR A 181 -8.40 -24.58 6.28
N LEU A 182 -9.41 -23.84 6.75
CA LEU A 182 -10.72 -24.38 7.07
C LEU A 182 -11.65 -24.19 5.86
N LYS A 183 -12.21 -25.31 5.37
CA LYS A 183 -13.22 -25.30 4.31
C LYS A 183 -14.36 -26.24 4.71
N ASN A 184 -15.62 -25.74 4.70
CA ASN A 184 -16.80 -26.51 5.11
C ASN A 184 -16.65 -27.17 6.50
N LYS A 185 -16.13 -26.42 7.47
CA LYS A 185 -15.86 -26.87 8.86
C LYS A 185 -14.85 -28.04 8.96
N ARG A 186 -14.10 -28.33 7.93
CA ARG A 186 -13.05 -29.36 7.91
C ARG A 186 -11.70 -28.74 7.59
N TRP A 187 -10.64 -29.23 8.25
CA TRP A 187 -9.28 -28.81 7.97
C TRP A 187 -8.77 -29.46 6.70
N HIS A 188 -8.26 -28.61 5.81
CA HIS A 188 -7.58 -28.99 4.58
C HIS A 188 -6.12 -28.59 4.65
N TYR A 189 -5.28 -29.31 3.92
CA TYR A 189 -3.86 -29.06 3.83
C TYR A 189 -3.45 -28.97 2.37
N GLN A 190 -2.57 -28.04 2.09
CA GLN A 190 -2.03 -27.82 0.74
C GLN A 190 -0.55 -27.50 0.87
N TYR A 191 0.29 -28.07 0.02
CA TYR A 191 1.66 -27.64 -0.14
C TYR A 191 1.67 -26.43 -1.09
N VAL A 192 2.37 -25.39 -0.67
CA VAL A 192 2.50 -24.13 -1.41
C VAL A 192 3.99 -23.85 -1.58
N VAL A 193 4.36 -23.42 -2.76
CA VAL A 193 5.66 -22.83 -3.06
C VAL A 193 5.38 -21.33 -3.28
N ASP A 194 6.18 -20.49 -2.63
CA ASP A 194 6.01 -19.05 -2.68
C ASP A 194 6.64 -18.48 -3.95
#